data_917b9d171b81b6075502da79c2fd5df7
#
_entry.id   917b9d171b81b6075502da79c2fd5df7
#
_cell.length_a   1.000
_cell.length_b   1.000
_cell.length_c   1.000
_cell.angle_alpha   90.00
_cell.angle_beta   90.00
_cell.angle_gamma   90.00
#
_symmetry.space_group_name_H-M   'P 1'
#
loop_
_entity.id
_entity.type
_entity.pdbx_description
1 polymer ?
#
loop_
_entity_poly.entity_id
_entity_poly.type
_entity_poly.pdbx_seq_one_letter_code
_entity_poly.pdbx_strand_id
1 'polypeptide(L)'
;MYADDFIAGFQYKEDAERYYVSLKERLKKFNLELEESKSRMIEFGRYAEANSKRKYGKKPETFGFLGFTFYCGKGKKSGNFCVKLKTNRKKFQQKLKAVKEWLYEHQTMPVKELIMKLNTKLVGHYRYYGVSHNIAKIGAFLHFVQRYLFKVLNRRCHKQSYTWDGYIEMLKVYPLAKPKIYVKLF
;
A
#
# COMPACT_ATOMS: atom_id res chain seq x y z
N MET A 1 8.77 -16.08 0.16
CA MET A 1 10.11 -15.46 0.12
C MET A 1 10.14 -14.57 -1.10
N TYR A 2 10.57 -13.34 -0.98
CA TYR A 2 10.66 -12.41 -2.10
C TYR A 2 12.07 -11.81 -2.07
N ALA A 3 12.94 -12.35 -2.93
CA ALA A 3 14.38 -12.04 -2.91
C ALA A 3 14.93 -12.19 -1.48
N ASP A 4 15.36 -11.09 -0.87
CA ASP A 4 16.01 -11.06 0.43
C ASP A 4 15.01 -10.89 1.61
N ASP A 5 13.75 -10.54 1.31
CA ASP A 5 12.72 -10.32 2.34
C ASP A 5 11.90 -11.59 2.58
N PHE A 6 11.77 -12.02 3.84
CA PHE A 6 10.88 -13.10 4.21
C PHE A 6 10.21 -12.88 5.58
N ILE A 7 9.14 -13.61 5.83
CA ILE A 7 8.43 -13.65 7.10
C ILE A 7 8.31 -15.10 7.51
N ALA A 8 8.64 -15.39 8.76
CA ALA A 8 8.40 -16.67 9.40
C ALA A 8 7.43 -16.49 10.57
N GLY A 9 6.44 -17.36 10.67
CA GLY A 9 5.44 -17.34 11.75
C GLY A 9 5.59 -18.57 12.64
N PHE A 10 5.52 -18.35 13.96
CA PHE A 10 5.63 -19.39 14.98
C PHE A 10 4.48 -19.25 15.97
N GLN A 11 4.09 -20.37 16.56
CA GLN A 11 3.06 -20.38 17.60
C GLN A 11 3.64 -19.98 18.96
N TYR A 12 4.87 -20.41 19.27
CA TYR A 12 5.56 -20.14 20.51
C TYR A 12 6.76 -19.23 20.28
N LYS A 13 7.04 -18.38 21.27
CA LYS A 13 8.15 -17.42 21.21
C LYS A 13 9.51 -18.14 21.20
N GLU A 14 9.65 -19.19 22.00
CA GLU A 14 10.86 -19.98 22.12
C GLU A 14 11.25 -20.63 20.79
N ASP A 15 10.28 -21.06 19.99
CA ASP A 15 10.53 -21.62 18.65
C ASP A 15 11.04 -20.55 17.69
N ALA A 16 10.49 -19.35 17.78
CA ALA A 16 10.95 -18.21 16.96
C ALA A 16 12.39 -17.83 17.32
N GLU A 17 12.73 -17.81 18.61
CA GLU A 17 14.07 -17.51 19.10
C GLU A 17 15.08 -18.58 18.66
N ARG A 18 14.75 -19.85 18.80
CA ARG A 18 15.58 -20.98 18.32
C ARG A 18 15.80 -20.93 16.81
N TYR A 19 14.72 -20.68 16.06
CA TYR A 19 14.81 -20.54 14.60
C TYR A 19 15.73 -19.39 14.20
N TYR A 20 15.64 -18.25 14.87
CA TYR A 20 16.46 -17.07 14.57
C TYR A 20 17.95 -17.34 14.75
N VAL A 21 18.34 -18.04 15.81
CA VAL A 21 19.73 -18.46 16.04
C VAL A 21 20.20 -19.45 14.97
N SER A 22 19.43 -20.50 14.72
CA SER A 22 19.76 -21.52 13.70
C SER A 22 19.86 -20.93 12.30
N LEU A 23 19.02 -19.93 11.99
CA LEU A 23 19.06 -19.22 10.71
C LEU A 23 20.36 -18.43 10.55
N LYS A 24 20.80 -17.70 11.58
CA LYS A 24 22.09 -16.99 11.56
C LYS A 24 23.27 -17.95 11.32
N GLU A 25 23.29 -19.06 12.02
CA GLU A 25 24.35 -20.08 11.88
C GLU A 25 24.36 -20.68 10.46
N ARG A 26 23.15 -20.95 9.92
CA ARG A 26 23.00 -21.47 8.56
C ARG A 26 23.49 -20.48 7.50
N LEU A 27 23.12 -19.21 7.62
CA LEU A 27 23.52 -18.18 6.67
C LEU A 27 25.04 -17.97 6.66
N LYS A 28 25.68 -18.00 7.83
CA LYS A 28 27.15 -17.94 7.94
C LYS A 28 27.87 -19.02 7.11
N LYS A 29 27.28 -20.22 7.01
CA LYS A 29 27.88 -21.32 6.20
C LYS A 29 27.89 -20.99 4.69
N PHE A 30 27.08 -20.05 4.27
CA PHE A 30 27.00 -19.59 2.87
C PHE A 30 27.58 -18.19 2.67
N ASN A 31 28.36 -17.68 3.64
CA ASN A 31 28.89 -16.32 3.66
C ASN A 31 27.80 -15.24 3.50
N LEU A 32 26.61 -15.49 4.07
CA LEU A 32 25.49 -14.55 4.11
C LEU A 32 25.26 -14.08 5.54
N GLU A 33 24.84 -12.83 5.70
CA GLU A 33 24.53 -12.24 7.00
C GLU A 33 23.08 -11.70 7.03
N LEU A 34 22.48 -11.77 8.21
CA LEU A 34 21.19 -11.12 8.47
C LEU A 34 21.43 -9.66 8.81
N GLU A 35 20.75 -8.77 8.11
CA GLU A 35 20.70 -7.34 8.47
C GLU A 35 19.86 -7.17 9.75
N GLU A 36 20.54 -7.09 10.89
CA GLU A 36 19.90 -7.05 12.22
C GLU A 36 19.03 -5.80 12.40
N SER A 37 19.42 -4.67 11.83
CA SER A 37 18.65 -3.42 11.91
C SER A 37 17.27 -3.52 11.24
N LYS A 38 17.10 -4.46 10.29
CA LYS A 38 15.85 -4.72 9.57
C LYS A 38 15.12 -5.97 10.06
N SER A 39 15.84 -6.86 10.77
CA SER A 39 15.28 -8.10 11.31
C SER A 39 14.68 -7.84 12.68
N ARG A 40 13.44 -8.23 12.89
CA ARG A 40 12.79 -8.08 14.19
C ARG A 40 11.77 -9.17 14.45
N MET A 41 11.64 -9.52 15.70
CA MET A 41 10.63 -10.42 16.21
C MET A 41 9.48 -9.58 16.80
N ILE A 42 8.25 -9.87 16.41
CA ILE A 42 7.06 -9.17 16.91
C ILE A 42 6.02 -10.16 17.39
N GLU A 43 5.24 -9.78 18.39
CA GLU A 43 4.05 -10.51 18.79
C GLU A 43 2.88 -10.12 17.89
N PHE A 44 2.38 -11.07 17.07
CA PHE A 44 1.35 -10.82 16.08
C PHE A 44 0.31 -11.96 16.10
N GLY A 45 -0.97 -11.63 16.05
CA GLY A 45 -2.02 -12.66 16.03
C GLY A 45 -3.22 -12.31 16.90
N ARG A 46 -4.06 -13.31 17.16
CA ARG A 46 -5.36 -13.16 17.87
C ARG A 46 -5.20 -12.50 19.24
N TYR A 47 -4.16 -12.83 19.97
CA TYR A 47 -3.95 -12.37 21.35
C TYR A 47 -3.05 -11.12 21.45
N ALA A 48 -2.43 -10.70 20.33
CA ALA A 48 -1.48 -9.60 20.32
C ALA A 48 -2.10 -8.28 20.83
N GLU A 49 -3.40 -8.01 20.56
CA GLU A 49 -4.07 -6.79 21.03
C GLU A 49 -4.23 -6.79 22.56
N ALA A 50 -4.70 -7.91 23.14
CA ALA A 50 -4.87 -8.05 24.59
C ALA A 50 -3.51 -8.02 25.32
N ASN A 51 -2.52 -8.73 24.79
CA ASN A 51 -1.18 -8.80 25.38
C ASN A 51 -0.46 -7.46 25.32
N SER A 52 -0.50 -6.77 24.18
CA SER A 52 0.14 -5.46 24.00
C SER A 52 -0.51 -4.41 24.92
N LYS A 53 -1.84 -4.41 25.03
CA LYS A 53 -2.56 -3.51 25.94
C LYS A 53 -2.19 -3.78 27.40
N ARG A 54 -2.13 -5.06 27.80
CA ARG A 54 -1.77 -5.46 29.18
C ARG A 54 -0.32 -5.13 29.54
N LYS A 55 0.63 -5.40 28.61
CA LYS A 55 2.06 -5.23 28.88
C LYS A 55 2.54 -3.78 28.72
N TYR A 56 1.99 -3.05 27.74
CA TYR A 56 2.56 -1.77 27.32
C TYR A 56 1.52 -0.64 27.19
N GLY A 57 0.22 -0.89 27.41
CA GLY A 57 -0.84 0.10 27.21
C GLY A 57 -1.00 0.58 25.76
N LYS A 58 -0.40 -0.11 24.78
CA LYS A 58 -0.29 0.31 23.37
C LYS A 58 -1.02 -0.66 22.44
N LYS A 59 -1.25 -0.21 21.21
CA LYS A 59 -1.75 -1.08 20.14
C LYS A 59 -0.68 -2.10 19.74
N PRO A 60 -1.09 -3.29 19.23
CA PRO A 60 -0.16 -4.29 18.75
C PRO A 60 0.74 -3.74 17.64
N GLU A 61 1.94 -4.31 17.55
CA GLU A 61 2.89 -3.94 16.52
C GLU A 61 2.36 -4.27 15.13
N THR A 62 2.92 -3.58 14.15
CA THR A 62 2.62 -3.78 12.73
C THR A 62 3.92 -4.01 11.99
N PHE A 63 3.87 -4.74 10.89
CA PHE A 63 5.05 -4.93 10.05
C PHE A 63 4.77 -4.59 8.59
N GLY A 64 5.84 -4.20 7.89
CA GLY A 64 5.81 -3.93 6.46
C GLY A 64 6.34 -5.12 5.67
N PHE A 65 5.60 -5.53 4.63
CA PHE A 65 6.07 -6.55 3.70
C PHE A 65 5.44 -6.34 2.33
N LEU A 66 6.22 -6.49 1.25
CA LEU A 66 5.77 -6.33 -0.14
C LEU A 66 4.96 -5.04 -0.39
N GLY A 67 5.39 -3.93 0.18
CA GLY A 67 4.72 -2.63 0.00
C GLY A 67 3.42 -2.45 0.79
N PHE A 68 3.05 -3.42 1.63
CA PHE A 68 1.92 -3.34 2.54
C PHE A 68 2.36 -3.19 3.99
N THR A 69 1.47 -2.70 4.83
CA THR A 69 1.56 -2.75 6.29
C THR A 69 0.50 -3.71 6.79
N PHE A 70 0.92 -4.75 7.49
CA PHE A 70 0.06 -5.75 8.12
C PHE A 70 -0.23 -5.34 9.56
N TYR A 71 -1.47 -5.52 10.00
CA TYR A 71 -1.90 -5.18 11.35
C TYR A 71 -3.03 -6.09 11.84
N CYS A 72 -3.08 -6.28 13.14
CA CYS A 72 -4.16 -7.00 13.82
C CYS A 72 -5.45 -6.19 13.78
N GLY A 73 -6.56 -6.82 13.46
CA GLY A 73 -7.86 -6.16 13.42
C GLY A 73 -9.01 -7.12 13.63
N LYS A 74 -10.23 -6.60 13.53
CA LYS A 74 -11.47 -7.38 13.65
C LYS A 74 -12.25 -7.32 12.34
N GLY A 75 -12.86 -8.42 11.95
CA GLY A 75 -13.77 -8.49 10.81
C GLY A 75 -14.95 -7.54 11.00
N LYS A 76 -15.34 -6.81 9.95
CA LYS A 76 -16.46 -5.85 10.06
C LYS A 76 -17.81 -6.53 10.36
N LYS A 77 -18.03 -7.74 9.83
CA LYS A 77 -19.29 -8.47 10.00
C LYS A 77 -19.24 -9.44 11.18
N SER A 78 -18.16 -10.19 11.32
CA SER A 78 -18.03 -11.26 12.32
C SER A 78 -17.54 -10.78 13.68
N GLY A 79 -16.94 -9.59 13.77
CA GLY A 79 -16.25 -9.14 14.99
C GLY A 79 -15.00 -9.95 15.35
N ASN A 80 -14.75 -11.08 14.68
CA ASN A 80 -13.65 -11.97 14.94
C ASN A 80 -12.31 -11.36 14.53
N PHE A 81 -11.23 -11.84 15.13
CA PHE A 81 -9.88 -11.48 14.75
C PHE A 81 -9.65 -11.75 13.26
N CYS A 82 -9.05 -10.79 12.59
CA CYS A 82 -8.50 -11.02 11.26
C CYS A 82 -7.23 -10.18 11.05
N VAL A 83 -6.33 -10.73 10.27
CA VAL A 83 -5.16 -9.98 9.76
C VAL A 83 -5.64 -9.03 8.68
N LYS A 84 -5.32 -7.76 8.85
CA LYS A 84 -5.63 -6.71 7.87
C LYS A 84 -4.35 -6.16 7.27
N LEU A 85 -4.48 -5.67 6.06
CA LEU A 85 -3.38 -5.02 5.37
C LEU A 85 -3.84 -3.72 4.73
N LYS A 86 -2.90 -2.81 4.60
CA LYS A 86 -3.07 -1.53 3.92
C LYS A 86 -1.78 -1.17 3.19
N THR A 87 -1.87 -0.38 2.12
CA THR A 87 -0.68 0.14 1.44
C THR A 87 0.25 0.85 2.42
N ASN A 88 1.53 0.50 2.39
CA ASN A 88 2.55 1.14 3.23
C ASN A 88 2.62 2.64 2.95
N ARG A 89 2.74 3.46 4.02
CA ARG A 89 2.71 4.93 3.91
C ARG A 89 3.81 5.48 3.00
N LYS A 90 5.04 4.99 3.14
CA LYS A 90 6.17 5.45 2.31
C LYS A 90 5.95 5.10 0.84
N LYS A 91 5.52 3.86 0.55
CA LYS A 91 5.22 3.41 -0.82
C LYS A 91 4.03 4.16 -1.43
N PHE A 92 2.98 4.45 -0.64
CA PHE A 92 1.85 5.28 -1.08
C PHE A 92 2.31 6.67 -1.51
N GLN A 93 3.11 7.36 -0.69
CA GLN A 93 3.63 8.68 -1.01
C GLN A 93 4.56 8.67 -2.23
N GLN A 94 5.45 7.67 -2.34
CA GLN A 94 6.32 7.51 -3.50
C GLN A 94 5.51 7.35 -4.80
N LYS A 95 4.46 6.52 -4.78
CA LYS A 95 3.60 6.31 -5.95
C LYS A 95 2.80 7.56 -6.32
N LEU A 96 2.29 8.31 -5.34
CA LEU A 96 1.63 9.59 -5.58
C LEU A 96 2.58 10.62 -6.17
N LYS A 97 3.80 10.72 -5.64
CA LYS A 97 4.83 11.62 -6.15
C LYS A 97 5.15 11.29 -7.62
N ALA A 98 5.39 10.03 -7.93
CA ALA A 98 5.68 9.57 -9.29
C ALA A 98 4.55 9.88 -10.28
N VAL A 99 3.28 9.68 -9.90
CA VAL A 99 2.15 10.05 -10.77
C VAL A 99 2.03 11.56 -10.93
N LYS A 100 2.27 12.33 -9.86
CA LYS A 100 2.27 13.79 -9.93
C LYS A 100 3.34 14.30 -10.91
N GLU A 101 4.58 13.85 -10.78
CA GLU A 101 5.71 14.20 -11.67
C GLU A 101 5.39 13.83 -13.10
N TRP A 102 4.93 12.62 -13.34
CA TRP A 102 4.54 12.15 -14.65
C TRP A 102 3.45 13.03 -15.30
N LEU A 103 2.44 13.47 -14.53
CA LEU A 103 1.40 14.37 -15.04
C LEU A 103 1.97 15.74 -15.43
N TYR A 104 2.94 16.26 -14.70
CA TYR A 104 3.60 17.52 -15.05
C TYR A 104 4.47 17.40 -16.31
N GLU A 105 5.20 16.32 -16.46
CA GLU A 105 6.00 16.05 -17.66
C GLU A 105 5.15 15.92 -18.92
N HIS A 106 3.92 15.43 -18.78
CA HIS A 106 3.00 15.20 -19.89
C HIS A 106 1.85 16.23 -19.97
N GLN A 107 2.04 17.39 -19.35
CA GLN A 107 0.97 18.39 -19.28
C GLN A 107 0.49 18.92 -20.63
N THR A 108 1.31 18.88 -21.67
CA THR A 108 0.97 19.34 -23.03
C THR A 108 0.23 18.32 -23.89
N MET A 109 0.18 17.05 -23.42
CA MET A 109 -0.46 15.94 -24.13
C MET A 109 -1.98 16.17 -24.32
N PRO A 110 -2.59 15.77 -25.45
CA PRO A 110 -4.05 15.82 -25.60
C PRO A 110 -4.77 15.10 -24.45
N VAL A 111 -5.88 15.68 -23.97
CA VAL A 111 -6.59 15.19 -22.76
C VAL A 111 -6.98 13.73 -22.88
N LYS A 112 -7.52 13.30 -24.03
CA LYS A 112 -7.89 11.91 -24.29
C LYS A 112 -6.71 10.96 -24.10
N GLU A 113 -5.57 11.27 -24.71
CA GLU A 113 -4.36 10.46 -24.63
C GLU A 113 -3.78 10.43 -23.22
N LEU A 114 -3.73 11.59 -22.54
CA LEU A 114 -3.28 11.72 -21.16
C LEU A 114 -4.08 10.81 -20.23
N ILE A 115 -5.41 10.82 -20.36
CA ILE A 115 -6.30 9.98 -19.54
C ILE A 115 -6.13 8.50 -19.86
N MET A 116 -5.97 8.12 -21.13
CA MET A 116 -5.70 6.73 -21.51
C MET A 116 -4.41 6.21 -20.85
N LYS A 117 -3.30 6.94 -20.95
CA LYS A 117 -2.02 6.56 -20.31
C LYS A 117 -2.09 6.57 -18.79
N LEU A 118 -2.83 7.55 -18.21
CA LEU A 118 -3.07 7.60 -16.76
C LEU A 118 -3.87 6.38 -16.29
N ASN A 119 -4.89 5.97 -17.04
CA ASN A 119 -5.70 4.78 -16.73
C ASN A 119 -4.85 3.51 -16.71
N THR A 120 -3.89 3.34 -17.63
CA THR A 120 -2.95 2.21 -17.61
C THR A 120 -2.16 2.18 -16.29
N LYS A 121 -1.67 3.35 -15.82
CA LYS A 121 -0.97 3.45 -14.54
C LYS A 121 -1.88 3.16 -13.34
N LEU A 122 -3.12 3.67 -13.36
CA LEU A 122 -4.12 3.41 -12.32
C LEU A 122 -4.49 1.92 -12.23
N VAL A 123 -4.75 1.28 -13.37
CA VAL A 123 -5.06 -0.15 -13.42
C VAL A 123 -3.90 -0.98 -12.90
N GLY A 124 -2.66 -0.67 -13.30
CA GLY A 124 -1.46 -1.32 -12.76
C GLY A 124 -1.36 -1.17 -11.24
N HIS A 125 -1.61 0.04 -10.72
CA HIS A 125 -1.65 0.29 -9.28
C HIS A 125 -2.75 -0.53 -8.58
N TYR A 126 -3.95 -0.61 -9.15
CA TYR A 126 -5.06 -1.37 -8.57
C TYR A 126 -4.85 -2.88 -8.64
N ARG A 127 -4.23 -3.39 -9.69
CA ARG A 127 -3.86 -4.81 -9.79
C ARG A 127 -2.93 -5.24 -8.69
N TYR A 128 -1.95 -4.39 -8.33
CA TYR A 128 -1.01 -4.68 -7.25
C TYR A 128 -1.61 -4.45 -5.85
N TYR A 129 -2.24 -3.29 -5.63
CA TYR A 129 -2.72 -2.88 -4.30
C TYR A 129 -4.21 -3.19 -4.06
N GLY A 130 -4.93 -3.70 -5.04
CA GLY A 130 -6.34 -4.05 -4.96
C GLY A 130 -6.60 -5.38 -4.27
N VAL A 131 -6.20 -5.48 -3.02
CA VAL A 131 -6.36 -6.66 -2.16
C VAL A 131 -7.37 -6.38 -1.04
N SER A 132 -7.88 -7.45 -0.41
CA SER A 132 -8.81 -7.35 0.73
C SER A 132 -8.37 -6.31 1.75
N HIS A 133 -9.31 -5.58 2.31
CA HIS A 133 -9.12 -4.52 3.32
C HIS A 133 -8.42 -3.23 2.83
N ASN A 134 -7.89 -3.17 1.59
CA ASN A 134 -7.13 -2.02 1.10
C ASN A 134 -7.93 -1.06 0.21
N ILE A 135 -9.24 -1.29 0.00
CA ILE A 135 -10.09 -0.47 -0.90
C ILE A 135 -10.03 1.03 -0.56
N ALA A 136 -10.00 1.37 0.73
CA ALA A 136 -9.93 2.76 1.17
C ALA A 136 -8.62 3.45 0.73
N LYS A 137 -7.49 2.73 0.72
CA LYS A 137 -6.21 3.29 0.29
C LYS A 137 -6.11 3.48 -1.21
N ILE A 138 -6.59 2.51 -2.00
CA ILE A 138 -6.62 2.67 -3.47
C ILE A 138 -7.68 3.71 -3.90
N GLY A 139 -8.78 3.87 -3.15
CA GLY A 139 -9.74 4.96 -3.35
C GLY A 139 -9.14 6.33 -3.04
N ALA A 140 -8.43 6.47 -1.92
CA ALA A 140 -7.69 7.69 -1.60
C ALA A 140 -6.64 8.03 -2.66
N PHE A 141 -5.96 7.01 -3.22
CA PHE A 141 -5.01 7.21 -4.31
C PHE A 141 -5.68 7.86 -5.53
N LEU A 142 -6.82 7.33 -5.98
CA LEU A 142 -7.59 7.92 -7.07
C LEU A 142 -7.97 9.37 -6.77
N HIS A 143 -8.46 9.65 -5.56
CA HIS A 143 -8.85 11.00 -5.17
C HIS A 143 -7.68 12.01 -5.30
N PHE A 144 -6.48 11.65 -4.84
CA PHE A 144 -5.31 12.52 -5.02
C PHE A 144 -4.90 12.67 -6.48
N VAL A 145 -4.95 11.58 -7.25
CA VAL A 145 -4.65 11.62 -8.70
C VAL A 145 -5.63 12.55 -9.43
N GLN A 146 -6.93 12.50 -9.14
CA GLN A 146 -7.93 13.41 -9.69
C GLN A 146 -7.58 14.89 -9.40
N ARG A 147 -7.19 15.20 -8.16
CA ARG A 147 -6.78 16.55 -7.79
C ARG A 147 -5.50 17.00 -8.51
N TYR A 148 -4.54 16.11 -8.71
CA TYR A 148 -3.34 16.43 -9.48
C TYR A 148 -3.65 16.65 -10.95
N LEU A 149 -4.49 15.81 -11.55
CA LEU A 149 -4.93 15.96 -12.94
C LEU A 149 -5.65 17.31 -13.14
N PHE A 150 -6.59 17.65 -12.26
CA PHE A 150 -7.27 18.96 -12.29
C PHE A 150 -6.28 20.14 -12.27
N LYS A 151 -5.30 20.09 -11.35
CA LYS A 151 -4.27 21.13 -11.27
C LYS A 151 -3.41 21.22 -12.52
N VAL A 152 -3.03 20.08 -13.10
CA VAL A 152 -2.19 20.03 -14.31
C VAL A 152 -2.96 20.55 -15.52
N LEU A 153 -4.23 20.17 -15.68
CA LEU A 153 -5.06 20.67 -16.79
C LEU A 153 -5.25 22.19 -16.73
N ASN A 154 -5.40 22.76 -15.54
CA ASN A 154 -5.53 24.21 -15.36
C ASN A 154 -4.21 24.99 -15.47
N ARG A 155 -3.07 24.31 -15.52
CA ARG A 155 -1.76 24.94 -15.76
C ARG A 155 -1.36 25.06 -17.23
N ARG A 156 -2.12 24.45 -18.14
CA ARG A 156 -1.83 24.46 -19.57
C ARG A 156 -1.99 25.84 -20.22
N CYS A 157 -2.78 26.72 -19.60
CA CYS A 157 -3.06 28.04 -20.09
C CYS A 157 -3.00 29.04 -18.93
N HIS A 158 -2.65 30.30 -19.19
CA HIS A 158 -2.68 31.39 -18.20
C HIS A 158 -4.11 31.66 -17.67
N LYS A 159 -5.14 31.35 -18.47
CA LYS A 159 -6.53 31.36 -18.02
C LYS A 159 -6.91 29.98 -17.48
N GLN A 160 -7.69 29.96 -16.39
CA GLN A 160 -8.23 28.72 -15.84
C GLN A 160 -9.07 28.00 -16.91
N SER A 161 -8.61 26.80 -17.35
CA SER A 161 -9.24 26.05 -18.44
C SER A 161 -10.49 25.30 -17.99
N TYR A 162 -10.54 24.88 -16.73
CA TYR A 162 -11.65 24.12 -16.16
C TYR A 162 -12.08 24.69 -14.82
N THR A 163 -13.38 24.94 -14.66
CA THR A 163 -14.04 24.97 -13.36
C THR A 163 -14.12 23.54 -12.82
N TRP A 164 -14.42 23.37 -11.53
CA TRP A 164 -14.59 22.02 -10.97
C TRP A 164 -15.72 21.24 -11.67
N ASP A 165 -16.84 21.90 -11.94
CA ASP A 165 -17.98 21.27 -12.62
C ASP A 165 -17.63 20.87 -14.06
N GLY A 166 -16.98 21.75 -14.82
CA GLY A 166 -16.51 21.45 -16.17
C GLY A 166 -15.49 20.30 -16.21
N TYR A 167 -14.66 20.19 -15.15
CA TYR A 167 -13.75 19.04 -14.99
C TYR A 167 -14.51 17.73 -14.73
N ILE A 168 -15.56 17.75 -13.92
CA ILE A 168 -16.39 16.57 -13.67
C ILE A 168 -17.12 16.15 -14.95
N GLU A 169 -17.65 17.09 -15.72
CA GLU A 169 -18.27 16.78 -17.03
C GLU A 169 -17.25 16.16 -18.00
N MET A 170 -16.03 16.70 -18.07
CA MET A 170 -14.96 16.11 -18.87
C MET A 170 -14.63 14.68 -18.42
N LEU A 171 -14.64 14.41 -17.11
CA LEU A 171 -14.42 13.05 -16.60
C LEU A 171 -15.60 12.07 -16.87
N LYS A 172 -16.79 12.56 -17.21
CA LYS A 172 -17.87 11.69 -17.72
C LYS A 172 -17.58 11.23 -19.14
N VAL A 173 -16.97 12.09 -19.96
CA VAL A 173 -16.56 11.76 -21.33
C VAL A 173 -15.30 10.89 -21.35
N TYR A 174 -14.33 11.22 -20.52
CA TYR A 174 -13.05 10.49 -20.39
C TYR A 174 -12.89 9.95 -18.95
N PRO A 175 -13.53 8.83 -18.60
CA PRO A 175 -13.56 8.36 -17.23
C PRO A 175 -12.20 7.82 -16.78
N LEU A 176 -11.85 8.11 -15.52
CA LEU A 176 -10.72 7.47 -14.87
C LEU A 176 -11.10 6.06 -14.38
N ALA A 177 -10.13 5.14 -14.47
CA ALA A 177 -10.27 3.78 -13.97
C ALA A 177 -10.63 3.80 -12.47
N LYS A 178 -11.72 3.11 -12.13
CA LYS A 178 -12.19 3.01 -10.74
C LYS A 178 -11.40 1.97 -9.95
N PRO A 179 -11.14 2.20 -8.65
CA PRO A 179 -10.47 1.23 -7.80
C PRO A 179 -11.31 -0.04 -7.63
N LYS A 180 -10.65 -1.19 -7.75
CA LYS A 180 -11.28 -2.51 -7.64
C LYS A 180 -10.42 -3.44 -6.79
N ILE A 181 -11.05 -4.33 -6.03
CA ILE A 181 -10.37 -5.44 -5.36
C ILE A 181 -10.23 -6.58 -6.37
N TYR A 182 -9.01 -6.99 -6.62
CA TYR A 182 -8.67 -8.09 -7.53
C TYR A 182 -8.39 -9.38 -6.78
N VAL A 183 -7.83 -9.30 -5.57
CA VAL A 183 -7.46 -10.47 -4.77
C VAL A 183 -8.16 -10.43 -3.42
N LYS A 184 -8.90 -11.49 -3.12
CA LYS A 184 -9.47 -11.74 -1.79
C LYS A 184 -8.51 -12.68 -1.06
N LEU A 185 -7.88 -12.18 0.01
CA LEU A 185 -6.88 -12.95 0.79
C LEU A 185 -7.50 -13.76 1.92
N PHE A 186 -8.69 -13.38 2.40
CA PHE A 186 -9.41 -14.04 3.50
C PHE A 186 -10.92 -13.91 3.26
#